data_017e284d8f4f9e589623e4a6f4aef47a
#
_entry.id   017e284d8f4f9e589623e4a6f4aef47a
#
_cell.length_a   1.000
_cell.length_b   1.000
_cell.length_c   1.000
_cell.angle_alpha   90.00
_cell.angle_beta   90.00
_cell.angle_gamma   90.00
#
_symmetry.space_group_name_H-M   'P 1'
#
loop_
_entity.id
_entity.type
_entity.pdbx_description
1 polymer ?
#
loop_
_entity_poly.entity_id
_entity_poly.type
_entity_poly.pdbx_seq_one_letter_code
_entity_poly.pdbx_strand_id
1 'polypeptide(L)'
;MTRKEQKEERRKAILMTALALFVERGYYDTKIADIAAAVPMSTGLLFHYFASKEELLLELVKMGLQGPGSVGDSGDVPPDLYLTMFLGKVFSFAEEQPWVFNMFVFMAQVRRVGMPEEARRLAQSVDAVAPTVKLIKKGQKDGIFRKGDADTMARCFWASLQGIMEEMSADKNMKAPDPGWIVSMLKA
;
A
#
# COMPACT_ATOMS: atom_id res chain seq x y z
N MET A 1 -25.63 11.90 -12.52
CA MET A 1 -24.67 10.78 -12.64
C MET A 1 -24.94 9.99 -13.90
N THR A 2 -23.97 9.83 -14.77
CA THR A 2 -24.09 9.09 -16.03
C THR A 2 -24.07 7.58 -15.79
N ARG A 3 -24.55 6.77 -16.74
CA ARG A 3 -24.43 5.31 -16.70
C ARG A 3 -22.97 4.83 -16.52
N LYS A 4 -22.00 5.56 -17.09
CA LYS A 4 -20.59 5.26 -16.99
C LYS A 4 -20.08 5.51 -15.57
N GLU A 5 -20.41 6.64 -14.97
CA GLU A 5 -20.04 6.98 -13.58
C GLU A 5 -20.62 5.97 -12.59
N GLN A 6 -21.89 5.59 -12.75
CA GLN A 6 -22.54 4.56 -11.90
C GLN A 6 -21.83 3.20 -12.01
N LYS A 7 -21.36 2.83 -13.22
CA LYS A 7 -20.62 1.59 -13.41
C LYS A 7 -19.27 1.62 -12.70
N GLU A 8 -18.53 2.73 -12.82
CA GLU A 8 -17.21 2.88 -12.16
C GLU A 8 -17.34 2.93 -10.64
N GLU A 9 -18.32 3.63 -10.10
CA GLU A 9 -18.57 3.64 -8.65
C GLU A 9 -18.87 2.24 -8.12
N ARG A 10 -19.69 1.48 -8.84
CA ARG A 10 -20.02 0.11 -8.45
C ARG A 10 -18.80 -0.82 -8.55
N ARG A 11 -17.98 -0.65 -9.61
CA ARG A 11 -16.72 -1.36 -9.75
C ARG A 11 -15.77 -1.06 -8.58
N LYS A 12 -15.65 0.21 -8.20
CA LYS A 12 -14.86 0.65 -7.04
C LYS A 12 -15.41 0.05 -5.73
N ALA A 13 -16.71 0.06 -5.52
CA ALA A 13 -17.33 -0.53 -4.33
C ALA A 13 -17.02 -2.03 -4.21
N ILE A 14 -17.08 -2.80 -5.31
CA ILE A 14 -16.71 -4.22 -5.33
C ILE A 14 -15.23 -4.39 -4.93
N LEU A 15 -14.31 -3.61 -5.50
CA LEU A 15 -12.89 -3.67 -5.19
C LEU A 15 -12.60 -3.34 -3.72
N MET A 16 -13.21 -2.30 -3.17
CA MET A 16 -13.00 -1.92 -1.77
C MET A 16 -13.54 -2.98 -0.81
N THR A 17 -14.69 -3.57 -1.12
CA THR A 17 -15.26 -4.68 -0.33
C THR A 17 -14.38 -5.94 -0.42
N ALA A 18 -13.91 -6.29 -1.61
CA ALA A 18 -13.00 -7.41 -1.80
C ALA A 18 -11.68 -7.20 -1.03
N LEU A 19 -11.11 -5.98 -1.09
CA LEU A 19 -9.91 -5.61 -0.32
C LEU A 19 -10.12 -5.84 1.18
N ALA A 20 -11.21 -5.33 1.74
CA ALA A 20 -11.52 -5.49 3.17
C ALA A 20 -11.65 -6.97 3.56
N LEU A 21 -12.38 -7.76 2.79
CA LEU A 21 -12.58 -9.18 3.06
C LEU A 21 -11.28 -10.00 2.87
N PHE A 22 -10.46 -9.68 1.89
CA PHE A 22 -9.17 -10.35 1.70
C PHE A 22 -8.19 -10.06 2.85
N VAL A 23 -8.20 -8.85 3.39
CA VAL A 23 -7.40 -8.50 4.57
C VAL A 23 -7.91 -9.19 5.82
N GLU A 24 -9.23 -9.18 6.05
CA GLU A 24 -9.87 -9.73 7.25
C GLU A 24 -9.82 -11.26 7.32
N ARG A 25 -10.12 -11.94 6.21
CA ARG A 25 -10.33 -13.41 6.16
C ARG A 25 -9.26 -14.15 5.38
N GLY A 26 -8.46 -13.42 4.60
CA GLY A 26 -7.54 -14.00 3.63
C GLY A 26 -8.18 -14.23 2.26
N TYR A 27 -7.33 -14.26 1.24
CA TYR A 27 -7.77 -14.45 -0.14
C TYR A 27 -8.50 -15.79 -0.34
N TYR A 28 -7.96 -16.89 0.16
CA TYR A 28 -8.50 -18.22 -0.11
C TYR A 28 -9.84 -18.46 0.58
N ASP A 29 -10.01 -17.95 1.80
CA ASP A 29 -11.22 -18.13 2.60
C ASP A 29 -12.36 -17.19 2.22
N THR A 30 -12.08 -16.17 1.39
CA THR A 30 -13.09 -15.26 0.86
C THR A 30 -13.70 -15.83 -0.42
N LYS A 31 -15.04 -16.02 -0.45
CA LYS A 31 -15.79 -16.47 -1.63
C LYS A 31 -16.36 -15.27 -2.39
N ILE A 32 -16.58 -15.43 -3.70
CA ILE A 32 -17.28 -14.41 -4.52
C ILE A 32 -18.67 -14.10 -3.96
N ALA A 33 -19.35 -15.09 -3.42
CA ALA A 33 -20.66 -14.90 -2.79
C ALA A 33 -20.60 -13.97 -1.58
N ASP A 34 -19.53 -14.02 -0.79
CA ASP A 34 -19.35 -13.15 0.37
C ASP A 34 -19.17 -11.68 -0.07
N ILE A 35 -18.37 -11.47 -1.13
CA ILE A 35 -18.17 -10.14 -1.72
C ILE A 35 -19.48 -9.61 -2.28
N ALA A 36 -20.22 -10.44 -3.04
CA ALA A 36 -21.50 -10.04 -3.63
C ALA A 36 -22.55 -9.69 -2.56
N ALA A 37 -22.62 -10.46 -1.49
CA ALA A 37 -23.52 -10.21 -0.36
C ALA A 37 -23.17 -8.88 0.35
N ALA A 38 -21.88 -8.58 0.54
CA ALA A 38 -21.43 -7.37 1.21
C ALA A 38 -21.60 -6.08 0.35
N VAL A 39 -21.68 -6.21 -0.99
CA VAL A 39 -21.98 -5.09 -1.93
C VAL A 39 -23.47 -5.03 -2.33
N PRO A 40 -24.39 -5.56 -1.58
CA PRO A 40 -25.78 -5.93 -1.88
C PRO A 40 -26.08 -6.16 -3.38
N MET A 41 -25.47 -7.20 -3.96
CA MET A 41 -25.74 -7.61 -5.35
C MET A 41 -25.74 -9.13 -5.53
N SER A 42 -26.28 -9.60 -6.66
CA SER A 42 -26.18 -11.02 -7.02
C SER A 42 -24.75 -11.37 -7.49
N THR A 43 -24.33 -12.62 -7.29
CA THR A 43 -23.05 -13.12 -7.84
C THR A 43 -23.00 -13.02 -9.36
N GLY A 44 -24.14 -13.24 -10.06
CA GLY A 44 -24.23 -13.05 -11.51
C GLY A 44 -23.93 -11.61 -11.93
N LEU A 45 -24.44 -10.62 -11.18
CA LEU A 45 -24.14 -9.23 -11.46
C LEU A 45 -22.67 -8.88 -11.18
N LEU A 46 -22.08 -9.45 -10.14
CA LEU A 46 -20.64 -9.26 -9.86
C LEU A 46 -19.79 -9.77 -11.01
N PHE A 47 -20.12 -10.92 -11.60
CA PHE A 47 -19.41 -11.47 -12.76
C PHE A 47 -19.50 -10.61 -14.04
N HIS A 48 -20.43 -9.67 -14.13
CA HIS A 48 -20.41 -8.66 -15.18
C HIS A 48 -19.33 -7.57 -15.00
N TYR A 49 -18.80 -7.43 -13.78
CA TYR A 49 -17.73 -6.47 -13.48
C TYR A 49 -16.35 -7.11 -13.45
N PHE A 50 -16.27 -8.35 -12.96
CA PHE A 50 -15.01 -9.11 -12.81
C PHE A 50 -15.27 -10.57 -13.14
N ALA A 51 -14.54 -11.12 -14.10
CA ALA A 51 -14.74 -12.48 -14.58
C ALA A 51 -14.39 -13.56 -13.53
N SER A 52 -13.55 -13.21 -12.53
CA SER A 52 -13.10 -14.15 -11.50
C SER A 52 -12.63 -13.45 -10.23
N LYS A 53 -12.47 -14.22 -9.15
CA LYS A 53 -11.81 -13.76 -7.91
C LYS A 53 -10.34 -13.38 -8.16
N GLU A 54 -9.70 -14.05 -9.08
CA GLU A 54 -8.32 -13.79 -9.47
C GLU A 54 -8.19 -12.43 -10.20
N GLU A 55 -9.13 -12.07 -11.05
CA GLU A 55 -9.17 -10.74 -11.66
C GLU A 55 -9.33 -9.64 -10.61
N LEU A 56 -10.19 -9.83 -9.61
CA LEU A 56 -10.31 -8.92 -8.46
C LEU A 56 -8.97 -8.76 -7.74
N LEU A 57 -8.28 -9.88 -7.47
CA LEU A 57 -6.97 -9.88 -6.84
C LEU A 57 -5.95 -9.06 -7.66
N LEU A 58 -5.85 -9.32 -8.96
CA LEU A 58 -4.89 -8.63 -9.84
C LEU A 58 -5.20 -7.14 -9.96
N GLU A 59 -6.47 -6.75 -10.04
CA GLU A 59 -6.85 -5.34 -10.10
C GLU A 59 -6.51 -4.60 -8.78
N LEU A 60 -6.69 -5.24 -7.63
CA LEU A 60 -6.26 -4.70 -6.34
C LEU A 60 -4.74 -4.56 -6.26
N VAL A 61 -3.98 -5.54 -6.77
CA VAL A 61 -2.51 -5.44 -6.84
C VAL A 61 -2.09 -4.27 -7.73
N LYS A 62 -2.68 -4.12 -8.92
CA LYS A 62 -2.42 -2.98 -9.82
C LYS A 62 -2.69 -1.65 -9.12
N MET A 63 -3.79 -1.56 -8.39
CA MET A 63 -4.15 -0.36 -7.63
C MET A 63 -3.13 -0.07 -6.52
N GLY A 64 -2.66 -1.09 -5.81
CA GLY A 64 -1.62 -0.94 -4.78
C GLY A 64 -0.27 -0.47 -5.34
N LEU A 65 0.07 -0.88 -6.57
CA LEU A 65 1.29 -0.43 -7.25
C LEU A 65 1.22 1.03 -7.76
N GLN A 66 0.01 1.57 -7.96
CA GLN A 66 -0.23 2.95 -8.39
C GLN A 66 -0.36 3.93 -7.21
N GLY A 67 -0.39 3.42 -5.98
CA GLY A 67 -0.56 4.21 -4.77
C GLY A 67 0.61 5.16 -4.49
N PRO A 68 0.50 6.01 -3.44
CA PRO A 68 1.50 7.02 -3.07
C PRO A 68 2.83 6.43 -2.56
N GLY A 69 3.03 5.12 -2.68
CA GLY A 69 4.14 4.37 -2.08
C GLY A 69 5.46 4.37 -2.85
N SER A 70 5.73 5.29 -3.78
CA SER A 70 7.03 5.36 -4.45
C SER A 70 7.81 6.59 -4.03
N VAL A 71 8.98 6.37 -3.43
CA VAL A 71 9.99 7.42 -3.22
C VAL A 71 10.59 7.75 -4.58
N GLY A 72 10.50 9.03 -4.98
CA GLY A 72 11.09 9.53 -6.22
C GLY A 72 12.45 10.19 -6.00
N ASP A 73 12.91 10.94 -6.99
CA ASP A 73 14.07 11.81 -6.85
C ASP A 73 13.70 13.02 -6.00
N SER A 74 14.56 13.37 -5.02
CA SER A 74 14.36 14.53 -4.16
C SER A 74 14.70 15.87 -4.83
N GLY A 75 15.37 15.85 -6.00
CA GLY A 75 15.90 17.06 -6.61
C GLY A 75 16.80 17.81 -5.64
N ASP A 76 16.50 19.11 -5.45
CA ASP A 76 17.22 20.00 -4.52
C ASP A 76 16.74 19.90 -3.07
N VAL A 77 15.68 19.14 -2.80
CA VAL A 77 15.16 18.97 -1.43
C VAL A 77 16.11 18.10 -0.62
N PRO A 78 16.50 18.51 0.61
CA PRO A 78 17.31 17.68 1.49
C PRO A 78 16.66 16.30 1.72
N PRO A 79 17.44 15.19 1.70
CA PRO A 79 16.90 13.84 1.78
C PRO A 79 16.02 13.55 3.00
N ASP A 80 16.36 14.09 4.16
CA ASP A 80 15.57 13.93 5.38
C ASP A 80 14.23 14.66 5.31
N LEU A 81 14.22 15.87 4.80
CA LEU A 81 13.00 16.65 4.59
C LEU A 81 12.11 15.97 3.55
N TYR A 82 12.69 15.47 2.45
CA TYR A 82 11.94 14.74 1.42
C TYR A 82 11.27 13.49 1.97
N LEU A 83 11.98 12.65 2.74
CA LEU A 83 11.40 11.47 3.37
C LEU A 83 10.32 11.82 4.40
N THR A 84 10.51 12.88 5.16
CA THR A 84 9.50 13.38 6.11
C THR A 84 8.23 13.81 5.38
N MET A 85 8.36 14.59 4.30
CA MET A 85 7.23 15.01 3.48
C MET A 85 6.53 13.83 2.79
N PHE A 86 7.29 12.85 2.31
CA PHE A 86 6.75 11.63 1.73
C PHE A 86 5.87 10.87 2.72
N LEU A 87 6.38 10.60 3.93
CA LEU A 87 5.62 9.93 4.99
C LEU A 87 4.37 10.74 5.38
N GLY A 88 4.51 12.06 5.55
CA GLY A 88 3.38 12.94 5.86
C GLY A 88 2.27 12.84 4.81
N LYS A 89 2.61 12.82 3.52
CA LYS A 89 1.64 12.62 2.44
C LYS A 89 0.97 11.24 2.51
N VAL A 90 1.74 10.19 2.79
CA VAL A 90 1.20 8.82 2.92
C VAL A 90 0.20 8.77 4.07
N PHE A 91 0.56 9.29 5.24
CA PHE A 91 -0.31 9.29 6.42
C PHE A 91 -1.57 10.12 6.21
N SER A 92 -1.45 11.37 5.75
CA SER A 92 -2.62 12.22 5.47
C SER A 92 -3.55 11.59 4.45
N PHE A 93 -3.01 10.99 3.38
CA PHE A 93 -3.82 10.32 2.38
C PHE A 93 -4.53 9.08 2.96
N ALA A 94 -3.87 8.32 3.84
CA ALA A 94 -4.47 7.17 4.48
C ALA A 94 -5.57 7.56 5.49
N GLU A 95 -5.42 8.67 6.20
CA GLU A 95 -6.46 9.21 7.09
C GLU A 95 -7.69 9.69 6.30
N GLU A 96 -7.50 10.33 5.14
CA GLU A 96 -8.58 10.73 4.23
C GLU A 96 -9.24 9.53 3.54
N GLN A 97 -8.46 8.48 3.28
CA GLN A 97 -8.85 7.29 2.51
C GLN A 97 -8.50 6.01 3.29
N PRO A 98 -9.31 5.59 4.28
CA PRO A 98 -8.99 4.47 5.18
C PRO A 98 -8.72 3.12 4.48
N TRP A 99 -9.18 2.92 3.24
CA TRP A 99 -8.85 1.72 2.47
C TRP A 99 -7.34 1.58 2.18
N VAL A 100 -6.58 2.68 2.31
CA VAL A 100 -5.11 2.67 2.09
C VAL A 100 -4.41 1.83 3.15
N PHE A 101 -4.86 1.86 4.40
CA PHE A 101 -4.33 0.99 5.45
C PHE A 101 -4.49 -0.49 5.07
N ASN A 102 -5.69 -0.88 4.65
CA ASN A 102 -5.95 -2.25 4.16
C ASN A 102 -5.08 -2.59 2.94
N MET A 103 -4.79 -1.62 2.07
CA MET A 103 -3.93 -1.85 0.91
C MET A 103 -2.48 -2.19 1.31
N PHE A 104 -1.93 -1.56 2.35
CA PHE A 104 -0.60 -1.93 2.87
C PHE A 104 -0.59 -3.36 3.39
N VAL A 105 -1.57 -3.75 4.23
CA VAL A 105 -1.72 -5.12 4.73
C VAL A 105 -1.88 -6.11 3.57
N PHE A 106 -2.76 -5.83 2.63
CA PHE A 106 -3.03 -6.66 1.47
C PHE A 106 -1.78 -6.89 0.61
N MET A 107 -1.05 -5.82 0.27
CA MET A 107 0.17 -5.92 -0.54
C MET A 107 1.27 -6.73 0.15
N ALA A 108 1.38 -6.65 1.49
CA ALA A 108 2.28 -7.50 2.25
C ALA A 108 1.86 -8.98 2.20
N GLN A 109 0.55 -9.26 2.32
CA GLN A 109 0.02 -10.62 2.21
C GLN A 109 0.24 -11.23 0.82
N VAL A 110 -0.02 -10.46 -0.26
CA VAL A 110 0.11 -10.92 -1.65
C VAL A 110 1.56 -11.30 -1.99
N ARG A 111 2.56 -10.67 -1.39
CA ARG A 111 3.98 -10.99 -1.62
C ARG A 111 4.42 -12.32 -1.01
N ARG A 112 3.62 -12.94 -0.14
CA ARG A 112 3.97 -14.19 0.56
C ARG A 112 3.84 -15.41 -0.34
N VAL A 113 4.63 -16.45 -0.01
CA VAL A 113 4.48 -17.79 -0.62
C VAL A 113 3.08 -18.32 -0.33
N GLY A 114 2.48 -18.98 -1.30
CA GLY A 114 1.11 -19.51 -1.19
C GLY A 114 0.05 -18.66 -1.89
N MET A 115 0.32 -17.38 -2.18
CA MET A 115 -0.58 -16.57 -3.00
C MET A 115 -0.45 -16.93 -4.49
N PRO A 116 -1.49 -16.66 -5.32
CA PRO A 116 -1.44 -16.89 -6.76
C PRO A 116 -0.17 -16.29 -7.38
N GLU A 117 0.54 -17.07 -8.18
CA GLU A 117 1.88 -16.72 -8.66
C GLU A 117 1.89 -15.43 -9.46
N GLU A 118 0.90 -15.21 -10.31
CA GLU A 118 0.80 -14.00 -11.12
C GLU A 118 0.64 -12.74 -10.25
N ALA A 119 -0.23 -12.79 -9.25
CA ALA A 119 -0.44 -11.69 -8.31
C ALA A 119 0.83 -11.40 -7.51
N ARG A 120 1.50 -12.43 -7.01
CA ARG A 120 2.76 -12.30 -6.27
C ARG A 120 3.85 -11.67 -7.14
N ARG A 121 4.04 -12.17 -8.38
CA ARG A 121 5.02 -11.64 -9.32
C ARG A 121 4.73 -10.18 -9.67
N LEU A 122 3.46 -9.84 -9.90
CA LEU A 122 3.04 -8.47 -10.14
C LEU A 122 3.32 -7.57 -8.91
N ALA A 123 2.97 -8.01 -7.71
CA ALA A 123 3.23 -7.26 -6.48
C ALA A 123 4.73 -7.05 -6.19
N GLN A 124 5.60 -7.90 -6.72
CA GLN A 124 7.06 -7.81 -6.59
C GLN A 124 7.73 -7.06 -7.75
N SER A 125 6.99 -6.65 -8.78
CA SER A 125 7.54 -5.99 -9.98
C SER A 125 8.06 -4.57 -9.72
N VAL A 126 7.65 -3.92 -8.63
CA VAL A 126 8.10 -2.58 -8.25
C VAL A 126 9.04 -2.67 -7.06
N ASP A 127 10.26 -2.19 -7.24
CA ASP A 127 11.25 -2.07 -6.17
C ASP A 127 11.17 -0.66 -5.54
N ALA A 128 10.49 -0.56 -4.40
CA ALA A 128 10.40 0.68 -3.63
C ALA A 128 11.68 0.98 -2.83
N VAL A 129 12.53 -0.05 -2.61
CA VAL A 129 13.76 0.08 -1.79
C VAL A 129 14.87 0.77 -2.56
N ALA A 130 15.11 0.40 -3.81
CA ALA A 130 16.23 0.93 -4.60
C ALA A 130 16.25 2.47 -4.74
N PRO A 131 15.13 3.18 -4.99
CA PRO A 131 15.12 4.65 -4.98
C PRO A 131 15.47 5.22 -3.60
N THR A 132 14.97 4.61 -2.52
CA THR A 132 15.26 5.04 -1.14
C THR A 132 16.74 4.85 -0.79
N VAL A 133 17.36 3.75 -1.24
CA VAL A 133 18.82 3.53 -1.10
C VAL A 133 19.62 4.66 -1.73
N LYS A 134 19.25 5.11 -2.94
CA LYS A 134 19.91 6.25 -3.60
C LYS A 134 19.79 7.52 -2.77
N LEU A 135 18.62 7.79 -2.24
CA LEU A 135 18.34 8.95 -1.40
C LEU A 135 19.12 8.91 -0.09
N ILE A 136 19.20 7.74 0.56
CA ILE A 136 19.99 7.55 1.78
C ILE A 136 21.49 7.79 1.49
N LYS A 137 22.03 7.23 0.40
CA LYS A 137 23.43 7.47 0.01
C LYS A 137 23.72 8.95 -0.24
N LYS A 138 22.78 9.70 -0.85
CA LYS A 138 22.88 11.16 -0.99
C LYS A 138 22.97 11.81 0.40
N GLY A 139 22.05 11.49 1.31
CA GLY A 139 22.06 12.06 2.66
C GLY A 139 23.30 11.71 3.49
N GLN A 140 23.87 10.51 3.29
CA GLN A 140 25.15 10.12 3.91
C GLN A 140 26.32 10.95 3.38
N LYS A 141 26.35 11.21 2.07
CA LYS A 141 27.37 12.08 1.44
C LYS A 141 27.28 13.52 1.94
N ASP A 142 26.05 14.00 2.15
CA ASP A 142 25.76 15.36 2.60
C ASP A 142 25.89 15.50 4.14
N GLY A 143 26.23 14.43 4.86
CA GLY A 143 26.36 14.43 6.33
C GLY A 143 25.04 14.50 7.10
N ILE A 144 23.90 14.34 6.42
CA ILE A 144 22.55 14.38 7.00
C ILE A 144 22.21 13.05 7.68
N PHE A 145 22.56 11.94 7.03
CA PHE A 145 22.30 10.60 7.54
C PHE A 145 23.58 9.96 8.07
N ARG A 146 23.38 9.10 9.10
CA ARG A 146 24.49 8.33 9.69
C ARG A 146 25.15 7.42 8.65
N LYS A 147 26.44 7.17 8.87
CA LYS A 147 27.17 6.17 8.08
C LYS A 147 26.62 4.78 8.37
N GLY A 148 26.62 3.91 7.38
CA GLY A 148 26.14 2.53 7.50
C GLY A 148 25.68 1.98 6.16
N ASP A 149 25.16 0.75 6.19
CA ASP A 149 24.63 0.12 4.99
C ASP A 149 23.29 0.74 4.57
N ALA A 150 23.31 1.45 3.44
CA ALA A 150 22.16 2.19 2.93
C ALA A 150 20.98 1.27 2.53
N ASP A 151 21.23 0.01 2.12
CA ASP A 151 20.18 -0.95 1.80
C ASP A 151 19.43 -1.36 3.08
N THR A 152 20.15 -1.72 4.12
CA THR A 152 19.56 -2.04 5.44
C THR A 152 18.78 -0.85 6.01
N MET A 153 19.32 0.36 5.92
CA MET A 153 18.63 1.57 6.39
C MET A 153 17.33 1.81 5.62
N ALA A 154 17.33 1.63 4.29
CA ALA A 154 16.12 1.75 3.46
C ALA A 154 15.08 0.69 3.84
N ARG A 155 15.49 -0.55 4.10
CA ARG A 155 14.59 -1.62 4.56
C ARG A 155 14.00 -1.31 5.93
N CYS A 156 14.78 -0.78 6.87
CA CYS A 156 14.27 -0.33 8.17
C CYS A 156 13.21 0.77 8.01
N PHE A 157 13.46 1.74 7.14
CA PHE A 157 12.51 2.81 6.84
C PHE A 157 11.17 2.25 6.32
N TRP A 158 11.21 1.36 5.31
CA TRP A 158 10.01 0.75 4.76
C TRP A 158 9.31 -0.21 5.73
N ALA A 159 10.07 -0.96 6.54
CA ALA A 159 9.51 -1.84 7.56
C ALA A 159 8.78 -1.03 8.66
N SER A 160 9.30 0.13 9.05
CA SER A 160 8.65 1.03 10.00
C SER A 160 7.34 1.57 9.44
N LEU A 161 7.34 2.07 8.19
CA LEU A 161 6.10 2.51 7.54
C LEU A 161 5.09 1.36 7.45
N GLN A 162 5.51 0.18 6.99
CA GLN A 162 4.64 -0.99 6.86
C GLN A 162 4.01 -1.37 8.21
N GLY A 163 4.81 -1.47 9.28
CA GLY A 163 4.31 -1.82 10.61
C GLY A 163 3.31 -0.80 11.14
N ILE A 164 3.59 0.50 10.97
CA ILE A 164 2.66 1.57 11.38
C ILE A 164 1.33 1.47 10.62
N MET A 165 1.37 1.24 9.31
CA MET A 165 0.15 1.11 8.50
C MET A 165 -0.66 -0.13 8.87
N GLU A 166 0.01 -1.24 9.25
CA GLU A 166 -0.65 -2.46 9.76
C GLU A 166 -1.33 -2.20 11.10
N GLU A 167 -0.65 -1.55 12.05
CA GLU A 167 -1.22 -1.18 13.35
C GLU A 167 -2.42 -0.22 13.20
N MET A 168 -2.31 0.80 12.34
CA MET A 168 -3.40 1.73 12.04
C MET A 168 -4.59 1.05 11.32
N SER A 169 -4.34 -0.02 10.59
CA SER A 169 -5.42 -0.86 10.02
C SER A 169 -6.16 -1.65 11.11
N ALA A 170 -5.44 -2.12 12.14
CA ALA A 170 -5.98 -2.92 13.23
C ALA A 170 -6.67 -2.06 14.30
N ASP A 171 -6.08 -0.94 14.67
CA ASP A 171 -6.63 0.03 15.64
C ASP A 171 -7.01 1.35 14.97
N LYS A 172 -8.31 1.52 14.70
CA LYS A 172 -8.87 2.73 14.08
C LYS A 172 -8.75 4.00 14.93
N ASN A 173 -8.39 3.88 16.21
CA ASN A 173 -8.17 5.02 17.11
C ASN A 173 -6.70 5.46 17.14
N MET A 174 -5.80 4.65 16.59
CA MET A 174 -4.39 4.99 16.47
C MET A 174 -4.22 6.19 15.53
N LYS A 175 -3.54 7.22 16.01
CA LYS A 175 -3.16 8.37 15.17
C LYS A 175 -1.84 8.09 14.48
N ALA A 176 -1.67 8.66 13.29
CA ALA A 176 -0.40 8.62 12.61
C ALA A 176 0.69 9.27 13.49
N PRO A 177 1.86 8.64 13.62
CA PRO A 177 2.99 9.23 14.35
C PRO A 177 3.57 10.40 13.55
N ASP A 178 4.35 11.25 14.22
CA ASP A 178 5.15 12.27 13.54
C ASP A 178 6.12 11.58 12.55
N PRO A 179 6.05 11.89 11.25
CA PRO A 179 6.94 11.34 10.24
C PRO A 179 8.44 11.52 10.57
N GLY A 180 8.77 12.60 11.27
CA GLY A 180 10.13 12.90 11.71
C GLY A 180 10.72 11.84 12.63
N TRP A 181 9.91 11.13 13.40
CA TRP A 181 10.40 10.04 14.28
C TRP A 181 10.99 8.89 13.46
N ILE A 182 10.32 8.50 12.35
CA ILE A 182 10.82 7.44 11.47
C ILE A 182 12.12 7.90 10.80
N VAL A 183 12.16 9.13 10.31
CA VAL A 183 13.34 9.68 9.62
C VAL A 183 14.50 9.89 10.60
N SER A 184 14.21 10.17 11.88
CA SER A 184 15.25 10.36 12.90
C SER A 184 16.14 9.12 13.10
N MET A 185 15.62 7.92 12.82
CA MET A 185 16.43 6.68 12.86
C MET A 185 17.58 6.70 11.85
N LEU A 186 17.47 7.48 10.78
CA LEU A 186 18.46 7.59 9.72
C LEU A 186 19.49 8.70 10.00
N LYS A 187 19.20 9.66 10.89
CA LYS A 187 20.04 10.83 11.16
C LYS A 187 21.31 10.47 11.91
N ALA A 188 22.34 11.30 11.70
CA ALA A 188 23.63 11.20 12.38
C ALA A 188 23.51 11.64 13.85
#